data_dd9af78ff4b97d0e41ebaba4f114104c
#
_entry.id   dd9af78ff4b97d0e41ebaba4f114104c
#
_cell.length_a   1.000
_cell.length_b   1.000
_cell.length_c   1.000
_cell.angle_alpha   90.00
_cell.angle_beta   90.00
_cell.angle_gamma   90.00
#
_symmetry.space_group_name_H-M   'P 1'
#
loop_
_entity.id
_entity.type
_entity.pdbx_description
1 polymer ?
#
loop_
_entity_poly.entity_id
_entity_poly.type
_entity_poly.pdbx_seq_one_letter_code
_entity_poly.pdbx_strand_id
1 'polypeptide(L)'
;MTAAEARARFAAARVARLATADAAGRPHLVPIAFAVAGDTVYSAVDAKPKRTRALRRLANVRANPAVSLLVDHWDEEDWSRLWWVRADGQGRVLAPTDEEARRAVELLRERYPRQRADGEVLAVTVERWSGWTA
;
A
#
# COMPACT_ATOMS: atom_id res chain seq x y z
N MET A 1 14.49 -3.68 14.79
CA MET A 1 14.22 -2.56 13.86
C MET A 1 13.25 -1.58 14.51
N THR A 2 13.57 -0.31 14.48
CA THR A 2 12.68 0.74 15.02
C THR A 2 11.54 1.03 14.03
N ALA A 3 10.48 1.68 14.51
CA ALA A 3 9.38 2.10 13.64
C ALA A 3 9.86 3.05 12.54
N ALA A 4 10.79 3.97 12.85
CA ALA A 4 11.36 4.89 11.87
C ALA A 4 12.17 4.15 10.79
N GLU A 5 12.96 3.16 11.17
CA GLU A 5 13.70 2.32 10.22
C GLU A 5 12.76 1.51 9.34
N ALA A 6 11.72 0.93 9.93
CA ALA A 6 10.71 0.17 9.19
C ALA A 6 10.02 1.05 8.15
N ARG A 7 9.58 2.24 8.54
CA ARG A 7 8.95 3.19 7.63
C ARG A 7 9.88 3.59 6.49
N ALA A 8 11.15 3.88 6.78
CA ALA A 8 12.11 4.28 5.77
C ALA A 8 12.35 3.16 4.74
N ARG A 9 12.49 1.93 5.20
CA ARG A 9 12.65 0.77 4.30
C ARG A 9 11.40 0.53 3.46
N PHE A 10 10.23 0.67 4.07
CA PHE A 10 8.95 0.55 3.35
C PHE A 10 8.86 1.59 2.24
N ALA A 11 9.11 2.86 2.57
CA ALA A 11 9.00 3.96 1.62
C ALA A 11 9.94 3.83 0.43
N ALA A 12 11.10 3.23 0.61
CA ALA A 12 12.10 3.03 -0.44
C ALA A 12 11.77 1.86 -1.37
N ALA A 13 10.89 0.95 -0.97
CA ALA A 13 10.55 -0.21 -1.78
C ALA A 13 9.63 0.17 -2.95
N ARG A 14 9.64 -0.64 -3.99
CA ARG A 14 8.89 -0.35 -5.23
C ARG A 14 7.54 -1.04 -5.30
N VAL A 15 7.37 -2.15 -4.61
CA VAL A 15 6.15 -2.94 -4.61
C VAL A 15 5.87 -3.39 -3.20
N ALA A 16 4.62 -3.30 -2.77
CA ALA A 16 4.15 -3.86 -1.51
C ALA A 16 3.03 -4.86 -1.79
N ARG A 17 2.79 -5.73 -0.83
CA ARG A 17 1.63 -6.62 -0.84
C ARG A 17 0.60 -6.03 0.12
N LEU A 18 -0.61 -5.86 -0.40
CA LEU A 18 -1.74 -5.31 0.36
C LEU A 18 -2.70 -6.44 0.72
N ALA A 19 -2.94 -6.59 2.01
CA ALA A 19 -3.94 -7.50 2.55
C ALA A 19 -5.17 -6.70 2.99
N THR A 20 -6.32 -7.08 2.47
CA THR A 20 -7.63 -6.58 2.87
C THR A 20 -8.52 -7.75 3.21
N ALA A 21 -9.63 -7.50 3.88
CA ALA A 21 -10.63 -8.54 4.15
C ALA A 21 -12.02 -7.98 3.86
N ASP A 22 -12.93 -8.85 3.42
CA ASP A 22 -14.33 -8.46 3.23
C ASP A 22 -15.08 -8.42 4.57
N ALA A 23 -16.38 -8.10 4.53
CA ALA A 23 -17.22 -8.03 5.72
C ALA A 23 -17.31 -9.34 6.49
N ALA A 24 -17.10 -10.47 5.80
CA ALA A 24 -17.10 -11.81 6.40
C ALA A 24 -15.72 -12.24 6.89
N GLY A 25 -14.70 -11.39 6.75
CA GLY A 25 -13.34 -11.68 7.17
C GLY A 25 -12.53 -12.49 6.15
N ARG A 26 -13.03 -12.65 4.93
CA ARG A 26 -12.28 -13.38 3.89
C ARG A 26 -11.10 -12.53 3.42
N PRO A 27 -9.87 -13.05 3.50
CA PRO A 27 -8.69 -12.29 3.10
C PRO A 27 -8.55 -12.17 1.58
N HIS A 28 -7.95 -11.07 1.15
CA HIS A 28 -7.62 -10.80 -0.24
C HIS A 28 -6.23 -10.16 -0.26
N LEU A 29 -5.37 -10.63 -1.14
CA LEU A 29 -3.96 -10.22 -1.20
C LEU A 29 -3.57 -9.87 -2.62
N VAL A 30 -3.02 -8.67 -2.82
CA VAL A 30 -2.58 -8.21 -4.14
C VAL A 30 -1.29 -7.41 -4.02
N PRO A 31 -0.43 -7.41 -5.06
CA PRO A 31 0.68 -6.47 -5.12
C PRO A 31 0.16 -5.09 -5.52
N ILE A 32 0.79 -4.05 -4.98
CA ILE A 32 0.47 -2.66 -5.32
C ILE A 32 1.75 -1.84 -5.51
N ALA A 33 1.67 -0.84 -6.40
CA ALA A 33 2.58 0.29 -6.41
C ALA A 33 2.06 1.33 -5.43
N PHE A 34 2.94 2.07 -4.80
CA PHE A 34 2.55 2.96 -3.72
C PHE A 34 3.53 4.12 -3.53
N ALA A 35 3.09 5.12 -2.79
CA ALA A 35 3.92 6.21 -2.28
C ALA A 35 3.59 6.44 -0.81
N VAL A 36 4.57 6.94 -0.07
CA VAL A 36 4.41 7.23 1.37
C VAL A 36 4.59 8.72 1.62
N ALA A 37 3.66 9.29 2.37
CA ALA A 37 3.76 10.65 2.87
C ALA A 37 3.47 10.62 4.39
N GLY A 38 4.50 10.88 5.20
CA GLY A 38 4.40 10.73 6.65
C GLY A 38 4.05 9.30 7.06
N ASP A 39 2.92 9.13 7.70
CA ASP A 39 2.39 7.82 8.09
C ASP A 39 1.21 7.37 7.21
N THR A 40 1.08 7.93 6.02
CA THR A 40 0.04 7.53 5.08
C THR A 40 0.66 6.88 3.84
N VAL A 41 0.13 5.71 3.48
CA VAL A 41 0.50 5.00 2.26
C VAL A 41 -0.62 5.18 1.24
N TYR A 42 -0.27 5.62 0.04
CA TYR A 42 -1.21 5.84 -1.05
C TYR A 42 -0.98 4.85 -2.19
N SER A 43 -2.07 4.33 -2.72
CA SER A 43 -2.06 3.51 -3.93
C SER A 43 -3.23 3.93 -4.80
N ALA A 44 -2.98 4.17 -6.08
CA ALA A 44 -4.02 4.56 -7.01
C ALA A 44 -4.50 3.37 -7.81
N VAL A 45 -5.77 3.39 -8.16
CA VAL A 45 -6.38 2.41 -9.03
C VAL A 45 -6.33 2.94 -10.46
N ASP A 46 -5.88 2.09 -11.38
CA ASP A 46 -5.95 2.39 -12.80
C ASP A 46 -7.41 2.30 -13.25
N ALA A 47 -7.91 3.36 -13.91
CA ALA A 47 -9.30 3.43 -14.39
C ALA A 47 -9.60 2.47 -15.54
N LYS A 48 -8.64 1.67 -16.01
CA LYS A 48 -8.79 0.78 -17.17
C LYS A 48 -9.32 -0.63 -16.85
N PRO A 49 -9.57 -1.46 -17.89
CA PRO A 49 -10.60 -2.52 -17.91
C PRO A 49 -10.46 -3.69 -16.93
N LYS A 50 -9.49 -3.76 -16.08
CA LYS A 50 -9.43 -4.77 -15.00
C LYS A 50 -10.09 -4.30 -13.71
N ARG A 51 -11.10 -3.49 -13.82
CA ARG A 51 -11.86 -2.87 -12.72
C ARG A 51 -12.34 -3.85 -11.67
N THR A 52 -12.63 -5.09 -12.02
CA THR A 52 -13.22 -6.06 -11.10
C THR A 52 -12.27 -6.35 -9.92
N ARG A 53 -10.98 -6.48 -10.16
CA ARG A 53 -9.99 -6.74 -9.09
C ARG A 53 -9.71 -5.50 -8.24
N ALA A 54 -9.64 -4.34 -8.88
CA ALA A 54 -9.44 -3.08 -8.19
C ALA A 54 -10.65 -2.74 -7.31
N LEU A 55 -11.86 -2.99 -7.81
CA LEU A 55 -13.10 -2.76 -7.07
C LEU A 55 -13.21 -3.65 -5.84
N ARG A 56 -12.68 -4.88 -5.88
CA ARG A 56 -12.71 -5.78 -4.72
C ARG A 56 -11.92 -5.22 -3.54
N ARG A 57 -10.68 -4.76 -3.76
CA ARG A 57 -9.89 -4.18 -2.66
C ARG A 57 -10.54 -2.93 -2.09
N LEU A 58 -11.12 -2.09 -2.93
CA LEU A 58 -11.82 -0.89 -2.48
C LEU A 58 -13.10 -1.23 -1.72
N ALA A 59 -13.88 -2.18 -2.22
CA ALA A 59 -15.09 -2.66 -1.52
C ALA A 59 -14.73 -3.26 -0.17
N ASN A 60 -13.65 -4.03 -0.10
CA ASN A 60 -13.16 -4.61 1.16
C ASN A 60 -12.82 -3.51 2.17
N VAL A 61 -12.06 -2.50 1.75
CA VAL A 61 -11.67 -1.39 2.63
C VAL A 61 -12.88 -0.62 3.14
N ARG A 62 -13.90 -0.40 2.31
CA ARG A 62 -15.12 0.26 2.74
C ARG A 62 -15.90 -0.55 3.77
N ALA A 63 -15.92 -1.87 3.63
CA ALA A 63 -16.61 -2.77 4.55
C ALA A 63 -15.78 -3.08 5.81
N ASN A 64 -14.46 -3.14 5.66
CA ASN A 64 -13.53 -3.51 6.73
C ASN A 64 -12.24 -2.69 6.52
N PRO A 65 -12.10 -1.55 7.20
CA PRO A 65 -10.99 -0.65 6.95
C PRO A 65 -9.63 -1.13 7.48
N ALA A 66 -9.60 -2.16 8.32
CA ALA A 66 -8.34 -2.72 8.82
C ALA A 66 -7.56 -3.38 7.67
N VAL A 67 -6.33 -2.94 7.45
CA VAL A 67 -5.47 -3.43 6.36
C VAL A 67 -4.05 -3.64 6.86
N SER A 68 -3.32 -4.49 6.14
CA SER A 68 -1.88 -4.67 6.35
C SER A 68 -1.16 -4.61 5.01
N LEU A 69 0.06 -4.08 5.05
CA LEU A 69 0.93 -4.02 3.89
C LEU A 69 2.27 -4.65 4.26
N LEU A 70 2.85 -5.39 3.34
CA LEU A 70 4.13 -6.05 3.55
C LEU A 70 5.10 -5.71 2.42
N VAL A 71 6.32 -5.39 2.81
CA VAL A 71 7.48 -5.31 1.93
C VAL A 71 8.54 -6.23 2.51
N ASP A 72 9.20 -6.97 1.65
CA ASP A 72 10.27 -7.86 2.08
C ASP A 72 11.43 -7.86 1.10
N HIS A 73 12.57 -8.27 1.59
CA HIS A 73 13.78 -8.44 0.78
C HIS A 73 14.33 -9.84 0.99
N TRP A 74 14.54 -10.52 -0.10
CA TRP A 74 15.06 -11.88 -0.13
C TRP A 74 16.42 -11.89 -0.83
N ASP A 75 17.38 -12.63 -0.28
CA ASP A 75 18.68 -12.85 -0.88
C ASP A 75 19.01 -14.35 -0.73
N GLU A 76 18.99 -15.08 -1.83
CA GLU A 76 19.25 -16.53 -1.81
C GLU A 76 20.67 -16.89 -1.41
N GLU A 77 21.62 -16.02 -1.70
CA GLU A 77 23.06 -16.27 -1.43
C GLU A 77 23.46 -15.88 -0.02
N ASP A 78 22.77 -14.89 0.57
CA ASP A 78 23.12 -14.38 1.89
C ASP A 78 21.85 -14.14 2.72
N TRP A 79 21.52 -15.10 3.55
CA TRP A 79 20.34 -15.05 4.39
C TRP A 79 20.43 -14.00 5.51
N SER A 80 21.63 -13.49 5.80
CA SER A 80 21.81 -12.40 6.76
C SER A 80 21.25 -11.06 6.23
N ARG A 81 20.93 -11.00 4.93
CA ARG A 81 20.36 -9.81 4.28
C ARG A 81 18.85 -9.84 4.22
N LEU A 82 18.21 -10.87 4.76
CA LEU A 82 16.75 -10.96 4.80
C LEU A 82 16.17 -9.93 5.76
N TRP A 83 15.12 -9.27 5.32
CA TRP A 83 14.32 -8.41 6.17
C TRP A 83 12.89 -8.32 5.65
N TRP A 84 11.99 -7.98 6.52
CA TRP A 84 10.64 -7.60 6.13
C TRP A 84 10.16 -6.45 6.98
N VAL A 85 9.22 -5.68 6.44
CA VAL A 85 8.56 -4.54 7.09
C VAL A 85 7.07 -4.65 6.85
N ARG A 86 6.30 -4.41 7.90
CA ARG A 86 4.84 -4.42 7.82
C ARG A 86 4.29 -3.09 8.30
N ALA A 87 3.28 -2.60 7.58
CA ALA A 87 2.48 -1.45 7.95
C ALA A 87 1.06 -1.93 8.25
N ASP A 88 0.61 -1.75 9.48
CA ASP A 88 -0.76 -2.07 9.89
C ASP A 88 -1.53 -0.77 10.10
N GLY A 89 -2.73 -0.66 9.55
CA GLY A 89 -3.48 0.58 9.64
C GLY A 89 -4.91 0.49 9.15
N GLN A 90 -5.47 1.68 8.88
CA GLN A 90 -6.86 1.84 8.47
C GLN A 90 -6.90 2.44 7.06
N GLY A 91 -7.62 1.79 6.17
CA GLY A 91 -7.77 2.23 4.79
C GLY A 91 -8.98 3.12 4.59
N ARG A 92 -8.84 4.05 3.64
CA ARG A 92 -9.92 4.92 3.17
C ARG A 92 -9.86 4.97 1.66
N VAL A 93 -11.01 5.11 1.02
CA VAL A 93 -11.08 5.27 -0.43
C VAL A 93 -11.38 6.74 -0.73
N LEU A 94 -10.52 7.37 -1.51
CA LEU A 94 -10.64 8.77 -1.90
C LEU A 94 -11.11 8.87 -3.35
N ALA A 95 -12.11 9.74 -3.59
CA ALA A 95 -12.52 10.03 -4.95
C ALA A 95 -11.40 10.76 -5.72
N PRO A 96 -11.28 10.58 -7.04
CA PRO A 96 -10.24 11.25 -7.83
C PRO A 96 -10.26 12.76 -7.75
N THR A 97 -11.41 13.34 -7.41
CA THR A 97 -11.61 14.78 -7.26
C THR A 97 -11.19 15.32 -5.90
N ASP A 98 -10.93 14.45 -4.93
CA ASP A 98 -10.49 14.84 -3.61
C ASP A 98 -9.10 15.46 -3.67
N GLU A 99 -8.87 16.54 -2.91
CA GLU A 99 -7.60 17.25 -2.88
C GLU A 99 -6.46 16.34 -2.39
N GLU A 100 -6.70 15.54 -1.36
CA GLU A 100 -5.73 14.57 -0.87
C GLU A 100 -5.38 13.55 -1.95
N ALA A 101 -6.38 13.09 -2.71
CA ALA A 101 -6.16 12.17 -3.83
C ALA A 101 -5.29 12.79 -4.91
N ARG A 102 -5.48 14.07 -5.22
CA ARG A 102 -4.65 14.76 -6.21
C ARG A 102 -3.19 14.83 -5.77
N ARG A 103 -2.94 15.13 -4.50
CA ARG A 103 -1.57 15.15 -3.96
C ARG A 103 -0.94 13.76 -4.00
N ALA A 104 -1.72 12.74 -3.68
CA ALA A 104 -1.26 11.35 -3.75
C ALA A 104 -0.87 10.95 -5.17
N VAL A 105 -1.67 11.34 -6.16
CA VAL A 105 -1.40 11.06 -7.58
C VAL A 105 -0.10 11.72 -8.02
N GLU A 106 0.19 12.94 -7.57
CA GLU A 106 1.46 13.60 -7.89
C GLU A 106 2.66 12.80 -7.35
N LEU A 107 2.58 12.33 -6.11
CA LEU A 107 3.62 11.49 -5.51
C LEU A 107 3.81 10.19 -6.28
N LEU A 108 2.71 9.56 -6.67
CA LEU A 108 2.76 8.31 -7.44
C LEU A 108 3.36 8.52 -8.82
N ARG A 109 3.05 9.61 -9.49
CA ARG A 109 3.61 9.94 -10.81
C ARG A 109 5.11 10.17 -10.76
N GLU A 110 5.62 10.79 -9.70
CA GLU A 110 7.07 10.94 -9.51
C GLU A 110 7.78 9.60 -9.42
N ARG A 111 7.18 8.63 -8.74
CA ARG A 111 7.76 7.31 -8.56
C ARG A 111 7.54 6.39 -9.76
N TYR A 112 6.39 6.49 -10.39
CA TYR A 112 5.95 5.61 -11.48
C TYR A 112 5.41 6.44 -12.64
N PRO A 113 6.29 7.10 -13.43
CA PRO A 113 5.84 8.02 -14.49
C PRO A 113 4.99 7.35 -15.56
N ARG A 114 5.13 6.03 -15.73
CA ARG A 114 4.39 5.25 -16.73
C ARG A 114 3.06 4.70 -16.23
N GLN A 115 2.81 4.75 -14.93
CA GLN A 115 1.55 4.27 -14.36
C GLN A 115 0.46 5.31 -14.53
N ARG A 116 -0.73 4.85 -14.89
CA ARG A 116 -1.91 5.72 -14.91
C ARG A 116 -2.55 5.69 -13.53
N ALA A 117 -2.58 6.84 -12.90
CA ALA A 117 -3.13 7.03 -11.57
C ALA A 117 -4.32 7.98 -11.64
N ASP A 118 -5.33 7.61 -12.44
CA ASP A 118 -6.49 8.45 -12.77
C ASP A 118 -7.80 7.97 -12.12
N GLY A 119 -7.77 6.86 -11.40
CA GLY A 119 -8.92 6.34 -10.69
C GLY A 119 -8.95 6.77 -9.23
N GLU A 120 -9.73 6.04 -8.44
CA GLU A 120 -9.82 6.23 -7.00
C GLU A 120 -8.47 5.96 -6.33
N VAL A 121 -8.24 6.59 -5.20
CA VAL A 121 -7.01 6.44 -4.42
C VAL A 121 -7.35 5.71 -3.13
N LEU A 122 -6.58 4.67 -2.83
CA LEU A 122 -6.58 4.05 -1.51
C LEU A 122 -5.56 4.76 -0.64
N ALA A 123 -6.00 5.28 0.49
CA ALA A 123 -5.14 5.89 1.50
C ALA A 123 -5.16 5.04 2.76
N VAL A 124 -3.99 4.61 3.21
CA VAL A 124 -3.86 3.84 4.45
C VAL A 124 -3.13 4.69 5.48
N THR A 125 -3.84 5.04 6.56
CA THR A 125 -3.22 5.67 7.71
C THR A 125 -2.58 4.58 8.55
N VAL A 126 -1.25 4.56 8.62
CA VAL A 126 -0.50 3.53 9.31
C VAL A 126 -0.48 3.82 10.79
N GLU A 127 -0.95 2.86 11.57
CA GLU A 127 -0.98 2.93 13.02
C GLU A 127 0.28 2.29 13.64
N ARG A 128 0.85 1.30 12.94
CA ARG A 128 2.02 0.58 13.42
C ARG A 128 2.95 0.20 12.26
N TRP A 129 4.19 0.67 12.36
CA TRP A 129 5.30 0.20 11.53
C TRP A 129 6.09 -0.83 12.33
N SER A 130 6.30 -1.99 11.77
CA SER A 130 7.10 -3.03 12.41
C SER A 130 7.95 -3.74 11.37
N GLY A 131 9.01 -4.39 11.82
CA GLY A 131 9.86 -5.11 10.91
C GLY A 131 10.88 -5.99 11.64
N TRP A 132 11.56 -6.79 10.84
CA TRP A 132 12.56 -7.73 11.29
C TRP A 132 13.74 -7.75 10.32
N THR A 133 14.94 -7.86 10.85
CA THR A 133 16.15 -8.11 10.06
C THR A 133 16.85 -9.36 10.58
N ALA A 134 17.39 -10.13 9.67
CA ALA A 134 18.21 -11.27 10.03
C ALA A 134 19.51 -10.83 10.74
#